data_b2aa31ab2606825be95f8d053488bdbe
#
_entry.id   b2aa31ab2606825be95f8d053488bdbe
#
_cell.length_a   1.000
_cell.length_b   1.000
_cell.length_c   1.000
_cell.angle_alpha   90.00
_cell.angle_beta   90.00
_cell.angle_gamma   90.00
#
_symmetry.space_group_name_H-M   'P 1'
#
loop_
_entity.id
_entity.type
_entity.pdbx_description
1 polymer ?
#
loop_
_entity_poly.entity_id
_entity_poly.type
_entity_poly.pdbx_seq_one_letter_code
_entity_poly.pdbx_strand_id
1 'polypeptide(L)'
;MSYFGTIYADTELPSRARAVYMYLRDRADSEGKCWPGIKTIASDVRLSRSTVKRALTDLEQHGYLQKIPRYRDNGSSTSNLYSVQ
;
A
#
# COMPACT_ATOMS: atom_id res chain seq x y z
N MET A 1 12.45 -16.04 -7.30
CA MET A 1 11.63 -16.22 -6.08
C MET A 1 10.35 -15.40 -6.23
N SER A 2 9.24 -15.98 -5.87
CA SER A 2 7.94 -15.30 -5.94
C SER A 2 7.84 -14.21 -4.89
N TYR A 3 7.37 -13.04 -5.28
CA TYR A 3 7.14 -11.92 -4.37
C TYR A 3 6.12 -12.28 -3.29
N PHE A 4 5.06 -12.99 -3.70
CA PHE A 4 4.04 -13.44 -2.75
C PHE A 4 4.60 -14.44 -1.75
N GLY A 5 5.51 -15.28 -2.17
CA GLY A 5 6.16 -16.19 -1.24
C GLY A 5 6.91 -15.45 -0.15
N THR A 6 7.59 -14.36 -0.49
CA THR A 6 8.33 -13.55 0.46
C THR A 6 7.40 -12.91 1.49
N ILE A 7 6.30 -12.30 1.06
CA ILE A 7 5.40 -11.60 1.98
C ILE A 7 4.68 -12.58 2.90
N TYR A 8 4.34 -13.77 2.42
CA TYR A 8 3.69 -14.77 3.27
C TYR A 8 4.66 -15.40 4.26
N ALA A 9 5.93 -15.40 3.95
CA ALA A 9 6.96 -15.93 4.85
C ALA A 9 7.37 -14.94 5.94
N ASP A 10 7.00 -13.66 5.79
CA ASP A 10 7.34 -12.63 6.76
C ASP A 10 6.41 -12.71 7.96
N THR A 11 6.85 -13.38 9.01
CA THR A 11 6.05 -13.60 10.21
C THR A 11 5.85 -12.34 11.05
N GLU A 12 6.65 -11.30 10.79
CA GLU A 12 6.52 -10.03 11.50
C GLU A 12 5.50 -9.10 10.86
N LEU A 13 5.05 -9.41 9.66
CA LEU A 13 4.12 -8.59 8.93
C LEU A 13 2.68 -8.92 9.33
N PRO A 14 1.90 -7.93 9.84
CA PRO A 14 0.51 -8.20 10.24
C PRO A 14 -0.37 -8.61 9.08
N SER A 15 -1.43 -9.36 9.38
CA SER A 15 -2.41 -9.80 8.37
C SER A 15 -3.03 -8.61 7.63
N ARG A 16 -3.30 -7.51 8.33
CA ARG A 16 -3.85 -6.31 7.71
C ARG A 16 -2.92 -5.75 6.63
N ALA A 17 -1.61 -5.81 6.88
CA ALA A 17 -0.63 -5.33 5.91
C ALA A 17 -0.62 -6.21 4.67
N ARG A 18 -0.71 -7.52 4.84
CA ARG A 18 -0.79 -8.44 3.71
C ARG A 18 -2.04 -8.19 2.87
N ALA A 19 -3.17 -7.96 3.53
CA ALA A 19 -4.43 -7.68 2.82
C ALA A 19 -4.32 -6.39 1.99
N VAL A 20 -3.75 -5.34 2.56
CA VAL A 20 -3.55 -4.08 1.85
C VAL A 20 -2.56 -4.26 0.70
N TYR A 21 -1.48 -4.99 0.92
CA TYR A 21 -0.50 -5.27 -0.12
C TYR A 21 -1.14 -5.98 -1.32
N MET A 22 -1.92 -7.02 -1.06
CA MET A 22 -2.60 -7.76 -2.13
C MET A 22 -3.55 -6.87 -2.91
N TYR A 23 -4.28 -6.02 -2.20
CA TYR A 23 -5.19 -5.06 -2.82
C TYR A 23 -4.44 -4.11 -3.74
N LEU A 24 -3.35 -3.51 -3.23
CA LEU A 24 -2.56 -2.56 -4.00
C LEU A 24 -1.92 -3.22 -5.22
N ARG A 25 -1.41 -4.42 -5.06
CA ARG A 25 -0.82 -5.15 -6.16
C ARG A 25 -1.83 -5.46 -7.25
N ASP A 26 -3.06 -5.81 -6.85
CA ASP A 26 -4.14 -6.07 -7.80
C ASP A 26 -4.53 -4.80 -8.58
N ARG A 27 -4.41 -3.64 -7.94
CA ARG A 27 -4.73 -2.36 -8.56
C ARG A 27 -3.57 -1.73 -9.30
N ALA A 28 -2.36 -2.24 -9.10
CA ALA A 28 -1.17 -1.65 -9.70
C ALA A 28 -1.16 -1.85 -11.22
N ASP A 29 -0.55 -0.88 -11.91
CA ASP A 29 -0.38 -0.97 -13.37
C ASP A 29 0.81 -1.89 -13.70
N SER A 30 1.20 -1.92 -14.98
CA SER A 30 2.29 -2.79 -15.44
C SER A 30 3.64 -2.44 -14.81
N GLU A 31 3.78 -1.24 -14.27
CA GLU A 31 4.99 -0.78 -13.60
C GLU A 31 4.94 -0.97 -12.09
N GLY A 32 3.87 -1.55 -11.58
CA GLY A 32 3.70 -1.76 -10.16
C GLY A 32 3.24 -0.54 -9.39
N LYS A 33 2.69 0.46 -10.08
CA LYS A 33 2.27 1.71 -9.47
C LYS A 33 0.76 1.81 -9.37
N CYS A 34 0.29 2.35 -8.25
CA CYS A 34 -1.13 2.60 -8.01
C CYS A 34 -1.28 3.82 -7.10
N TRP A 35 -2.44 4.45 -7.13
CA TRP A 35 -2.66 5.65 -6.33
C TRP A 35 -4.08 5.77 -5.78
N PRO A 36 -4.63 4.72 -5.20
CA PRO A 36 -5.92 4.85 -4.54
C PRO A 36 -5.80 5.66 -3.25
N GLY A 37 -6.83 6.43 -2.92
CA GLY A 37 -6.85 7.15 -1.65
C GLY A 37 -7.04 6.19 -0.46
N ILE A 38 -6.66 6.64 0.72
CA ILE A 38 -6.80 5.85 1.95
C ILE A 38 -8.26 5.43 2.17
N LYS A 39 -9.19 6.36 1.93
CA LYS A 39 -10.62 6.10 2.07
C LYS A 39 -11.07 4.96 1.14
N THR A 40 -10.59 4.96 -0.10
CA THR A 40 -10.91 3.92 -1.07
C THR A 40 -10.36 2.58 -0.64
N ILE A 41 -9.11 2.55 -0.21
CA ILE A 41 -8.49 1.31 0.27
C ILE A 41 -9.28 0.77 1.46
N ALA A 42 -9.56 1.63 2.44
CA ALA A 42 -10.28 1.22 3.65
C ALA A 42 -11.64 0.63 3.33
N SER A 43 -12.37 1.26 2.41
CA SER A 43 -13.68 0.78 2.00
C SER A 43 -13.59 -0.59 1.33
N ASP A 44 -12.63 -0.76 0.42
CA ASP A 44 -12.52 -1.98 -0.37
C ASP A 44 -11.98 -3.16 0.43
N VAL A 45 -11.03 -2.92 1.34
CA VAL A 45 -10.48 -4.00 2.19
C VAL A 45 -11.25 -4.15 3.50
N ARG A 46 -12.23 -3.27 3.75
CA ARG A 46 -13.09 -3.30 4.93
C ARG A 46 -12.31 -3.15 6.23
N LEU A 47 -11.37 -2.22 6.22
CA LEU A 47 -10.59 -1.84 7.40
C LEU A 47 -10.81 -0.37 7.69
N SER A 48 -10.52 0.06 8.92
CA SER A 48 -10.57 1.48 9.24
C SER A 48 -9.43 2.22 8.57
N ARG A 49 -9.58 3.53 8.39
CA ARG A 49 -8.51 4.35 7.81
C ARG A 49 -7.23 4.28 8.64
N SER A 50 -7.37 4.27 9.96
CA SER A 50 -6.20 4.14 10.85
C SER A 50 -5.48 2.83 10.62
N THR A 51 -6.22 1.74 10.48
CA THR A 51 -5.63 0.43 10.22
C THR A 51 -4.93 0.41 8.86
N VAL A 52 -5.53 1.01 7.84
CA VAL A 52 -4.90 1.10 6.52
C VAL A 52 -3.60 1.89 6.59
N LYS A 53 -3.59 3.01 7.29
CA LYS A 53 -2.37 3.82 7.46
C LYS A 53 -1.26 3.02 8.13
N ARG A 54 -1.59 2.26 9.17
CA ARG A 54 -0.62 1.39 9.84
C ARG A 54 -0.11 0.30 8.91
N ALA A 55 -1.01 -0.29 8.13
CA ALA A 55 -0.64 -1.33 7.18
C ALA A 55 0.34 -0.79 6.13
N LEU A 56 0.07 0.40 5.61
CA LEU A 56 0.96 1.04 4.63
C LEU A 56 2.33 1.31 5.23
N THR A 57 2.37 1.79 6.47
CA THR A 57 3.63 2.02 7.18
C THR A 57 4.40 0.72 7.36
N ASP A 58 3.71 -0.35 7.78
CA ASP A 58 4.33 -1.67 7.93
C ASP A 58 4.95 -2.15 6.62
N LEU A 59 4.22 -1.99 5.52
CA LEU A 59 4.70 -2.41 4.20
C LEU A 59 5.92 -1.60 3.76
N GLU A 60 5.92 -0.29 4.03
CA GLU A 60 7.07 0.55 3.72
C GLU A 60 8.30 0.12 4.52
N GLN A 61 8.13 -0.12 5.81
CA GLN A 61 9.23 -0.51 6.70
C GLN A 61 9.82 -1.86 6.32
N HIS A 62 9.01 -2.77 5.81
CA HIS A 62 9.46 -4.09 5.40
C HIS A 62 9.92 -4.15 3.95
N GLY A 63 9.89 -3.03 3.23
CA GLY A 63 10.41 -2.95 1.87
C GLY A 63 9.47 -3.46 0.78
N TYR A 64 8.20 -3.67 1.08
CA TYR A 64 7.23 -4.15 0.09
C TYR A 64 6.55 -3.02 -0.66
N LEU A 65 6.66 -1.79 -0.18
CA LEU A 65 5.94 -0.66 -0.72
C LEU A 65 6.80 0.59 -0.61
N GLN A 66 6.78 1.41 -1.65
CA GLN A 66 7.37 2.74 -1.61
C GLN A 66 6.29 3.76 -1.82
N LYS A 67 6.17 4.70 -0.90
CA LYS A 67 5.21 5.78 -0.97
C LYS A 67 5.87 7.00 -1.57
N ILE A 68 5.31 7.51 -2.65
CA ILE A 68 5.84 8.68 -3.35
C ILE A 68 4.81 9.80 -3.21
N PRO A 69 5.09 10.85 -2.41
CA PRO A 69 4.14 11.95 -2.24
C PRO A 69 3.93 12.71 -3.55
N ARG A 70 2.70 13.16 -3.78
CA ARG A 70 2.35 13.96 -4.94
C ARG A 70 1.78 15.28 -4.46
N TYR A 71 2.23 16.36 -5.05
CA TYR A 71 1.79 17.71 -4.68
C TYR A 71 1.27 18.43 -5.89
N ARG A 72 0.28 19.29 -5.68
CA ARG A 72 -0.22 20.20 -6.69
C ARG A 72 0.57 21.50 -6.64
N ASP A 73 0.45 22.32 -7.70
CA ASP A 73 1.13 23.59 -7.79
C ASP A 73 0.77 24.55 -6.66
N ASN A 74 -0.45 24.42 -6.11
CA ASN A 74 -0.90 25.26 -5.00
C ASN A 74 -0.43 24.77 -3.64
N GLY A 75 0.42 23.74 -3.61
CA GLY A 75 0.95 23.21 -2.37
C GLY A 75 0.09 22.17 -1.68
N SER A 76 -1.11 21.92 -2.16
CA SER A 76 -1.98 20.90 -1.58
C SER A 76 -1.53 19.52 -1.99
N SER A 77 -1.46 18.59 -1.02
CA SER A 77 -1.15 17.21 -1.34
C SER A 77 -2.37 16.51 -1.95
N THR A 78 -2.13 15.62 -2.88
CA THR A 78 -3.16 14.75 -3.43
C THR A 78 -2.94 13.34 -2.91
N SER A 79 -3.70 12.36 -3.45
CA SER A 79 -3.46 10.96 -3.11
C SER A 79 -2.02 10.59 -3.42
N ASN A 80 -1.41 9.83 -2.53
CA ASN A 80 -0.03 9.38 -2.72
C ASN A 80 0.04 8.33 -3.82
N LEU A 81 1.15 8.34 -4.53
CA LEU A 81 1.49 7.29 -5.48
C LEU A 81 2.20 6.18 -4.70
N TYR A 82 1.76 4.95 -4.88
CA TYR A 82 2.39 3.79 -4.24
C TYR A 82 3.06 2.95 -5.30
N SER A 83 4.33 2.62 -5.07
CA SER A 83 5.08 1.70 -5.91
C SER A 83 5.17 0.36 -5.18
N VAL A 84 4.51 -0.66 -5.70
CA VAL A 84 4.49 -2.00 -5.10
C VAL A 84 5.75 -2.73 -5.56
N GLN A 85 6.53 -3.17 -4.59
CA GLN A 85 7.82 -3.82 -4.87
C GLN A 85 7.68 -5.30 -5.15
#